data_5b4f359c7164de6518fd23067f83bf88
#
_entry.id   5b4f359c7164de6518fd23067f83bf88
#
_cell.length_a   1.000
_cell.length_b   1.000
_cell.length_c   1.000
_cell.angle_alpha   90.00
_cell.angle_beta   90.00
_cell.angle_gamma   90.00
#
_symmetry.space_group_name_H-M   'P 1'
#
loop_
_entity.id
_entity.type
_entity.pdbx_description
1 polymer ?
#
loop_
_entity_poly.entity_id
_entity_poly.type
_entity_poly.pdbx_seq_one_letter_code
_entity_poly.pdbx_strand_id
1 'polypeptide(L)'
;MQPYGVNQLRKMFLEFFESKGHLAMKSFSLVPHNDKSLLLINSGMAPLKPYFTGQEIPPRRRVTTCQKCIRTGDIENVGKTARHGTFFEMLGNFSFGDYFKNEAIEWSWEFLTEVVGLDPNRLYPSVYEDDDEAFEIWNKKMGIPAERIFRFGKEDNFWEHGSGPCGPCSEIYYDRGEKYGCGEPGCTVGCECDRYMEIWNN
;
A
#
# COMPACT_ATOMS: atom_id res chain seq x y z
N MET A 1 -4.52 20.74 2.60
CA MET A 1 -3.90 19.68 3.42
C MET A 1 -2.92 20.32 4.40
N GLN A 2 -3.00 19.95 5.67
CA GLN A 2 -2.05 20.37 6.70
C GLN A 2 -0.77 19.51 6.56
N PRO A 3 0.44 20.09 6.64
CA PRO A 3 1.65 19.29 6.59
C PRO A 3 1.82 18.48 7.88
N TYR A 4 2.06 17.19 7.74
CA TYR A 4 2.34 16.28 8.86
C TYR A 4 3.82 15.90 8.89
N GLY A 5 4.38 15.84 10.10
CA GLY A 5 5.70 15.23 10.28
C GLY A 5 5.63 13.71 10.24
N VAL A 6 6.76 13.08 9.90
CA VAL A 6 6.86 11.62 9.76
C VAL A 6 6.41 10.85 11.03
N ASN A 7 6.79 11.33 12.21
CA ASN A 7 6.36 10.70 13.47
C ASN A 7 4.85 10.82 13.71
N GLN A 8 4.25 11.91 13.24
CA GLN A 8 2.83 12.14 13.35
C GLN A 8 2.06 11.19 12.43
N LEU A 9 2.51 11.03 11.18
CA LEU A 9 1.90 10.07 10.23
C LEU A 9 1.98 8.63 10.74
N ARG A 10 3.13 8.19 11.30
CA ARG A 10 3.24 6.87 11.94
C ARG A 10 2.21 6.68 13.02
N LYS A 11 2.11 7.66 13.93
CA LYS A 11 1.16 7.62 15.05
C LYS A 11 -0.28 7.57 14.55
N MET A 12 -0.65 8.47 13.62
CA MET A 12 -2.01 8.52 13.05
C MET A 12 -2.41 7.18 12.42
N PHE A 13 -1.51 6.55 11.64
CA PHE A 13 -1.77 5.28 10.99
C PHE A 13 -1.99 4.15 12.01
N LEU A 14 -1.08 4.01 12.96
CA LEU A 14 -1.18 2.95 13.97
C LEU A 14 -2.42 3.12 14.84
N GLU A 15 -2.70 4.33 15.33
CA GLU A 15 -3.90 4.62 16.14
C GLU A 15 -5.20 4.40 15.37
N PHE A 16 -5.23 4.75 14.08
CA PHE A 16 -6.39 4.49 13.24
C PHE A 16 -6.67 2.98 13.14
N PHE A 17 -5.67 2.16 12.85
CA PHE A 17 -5.87 0.72 12.75
C PHE A 17 -6.07 0.05 14.11
N GLU A 18 -5.52 0.57 15.19
CA GLU A 18 -5.89 0.14 16.55
C GLU A 18 -7.38 0.38 16.82
N SER A 19 -7.95 1.52 16.37
CA SER A 19 -9.38 1.79 16.48
C SER A 19 -10.26 0.81 15.69
N LYS A 20 -9.71 0.20 14.62
CA LYS A 20 -10.33 -0.88 13.83
C LYS A 20 -10.05 -2.28 14.42
N GLY A 21 -9.47 -2.36 15.62
CA GLY A 21 -9.22 -3.60 16.35
C GLY A 21 -7.90 -4.31 16.03
N HIS A 22 -6.96 -3.63 15.36
CA HIS A 22 -5.64 -4.18 15.09
C HIS A 22 -4.74 -4.12 16.32
N LEU A 23 -3.84 -5.09 16.43
CA LEU A 23 -2.71 -5.05 17.35
C LEU A 23 -1.55 -4.32 16.70
N ALA A 24 -1.12 -3.19 17.27
CA ALA A 24 0.09 -2.52 16.81
C ALA A 24 1.32 -3.32 17.27
N MET A 25 2.07 -3.83 16.31
CA MET A 25 3.33 -4.56 16.56
C MET A 25 4.53 -3.67 16.25
N LYS A 26 5.61 -3.87 17.01
CA LYS A 26 6.88 -3.19 16.72
C LYS A 26 7.46 -3.66 15.38
N SER A 27 8.26 -2.81 14.73
CA SER A 27 9.06 -3.20 13.57
C SER A 27 9.93 -4.40 13.90
N PHE A 28 9.90 -5.38 13.01
CA PHE A 28 10.83 -6.51 13.07
C PHE A 28 12.25 -6.05 12.70
N SER A 29 13.25 -6.90 13.00
CA SER A 29 14.62 -6.71 12.54
C SER A 29 14.68 -6.63 11.02
N LEU A 30 15.58 -5.79 10.49
CA LEU A 30 15.87 -5.77 9.05
C LEU A 30 16.55 -7.05 8.57
N VAL A 31 17.30 -7.73 9.46
CA VAL A 31 17.87 -9.04 9.17
C VAL A 31 16.79 -10.09 9.38
N PRO A 32 16.39 -10.81 8.31
CA PRO A 32 15.33 -11.81 8.41
C PRO A 32 15.74 -12.97 9.32
N HIS A 33 14.81 -13.43 10.15
CA HIS A 33 14.98 -14.64 10.92
C HIS A 33 14.30 -15.80 10.18
N ASN A 34 15.06 -16.89 9.91
CA ASN A 34 14.55 -18.12 9.29
C ASN A 34 14.03 -18.01 7.85
N ASP A 35 14.25 -16.91 7.15
CA ASP A 35 13.94 -16.77 5.72
C ASP A 35 15.23 -16.57 4.92
N LYS A 36 15.66 -17.63 4.22
CA LYS A 36 16.87 -17.63 3.39
C LYS A 36 16.64 -17.00 2.00
N SER A 37 15.40 -16.66 1.65
CA SER A 37 15.06 -16.04 0.37
C SER A 37 15.34 -14.53 0.34
N LEU A 38 15.51 -13.92 1.51
CA LEU A 38 15.75 -12.49 1.66
C LEU A 38 17.08 -12.23 2.38
N LEU A 39 17.85 -11.30 1.86
CA LEU A 39 19.01 -10.74 2.57
C LEU A 39 18.59 -9.75 3.66
N LEU A 40 17.63 -8.90 3.34
CA LEU A 40 17.06 -7.90 4.23
C LEU A 40 15.54 -7.84 4.03
N ILE A 41 14.82 -7.45 5.07
CA ILE A 41 13.38 -7.25 5.00
C ILE A 41 13.09 -6.07 4.06
N ASN A 42 12.28 -6.35 3.04
CA ASN A 42 11.97 -5.45 1.94
C ASN A 42 10.48 -5.06 1.84
N SER A 43 9.64 -5.60 2.74
CA SER A 43 8.20 -5.30 2.79
C SER A 43 7.64 -5.53 4.19
N GLY A 44 6.47 -4.93 4.46
CA GLY A 44 5.75 -5.11 5.73
C GLY A 44 5.25 -6.54 5.93
N MET A 45 4.94 -7.25 4.84
CA MET A 45 4.42 -8.62 4.87
C MET A 45 5.53 -9.66 5.14
N ALA A 46 6.76 -9.40 4.69
CA ALA A 46 7.84 -10.39 4.74
C ALA A 46 8.06 -11.04 6.12
N PRO A 47 8.16 -10.28 7.23
CA PRO A 47 8.32 -10.89 8.56
C PRO A 47 7.05 -11.58 9.08
N LEU A 48 5.88 -11.33 8.47
CA LEU A 48 4.60 -11.92 8.85
C LEU A 48 4.23 -13.16 8.03
N LYS A 49 5.09 -13.55 7.08
CA LYS A 49 4.90 -14.72 6.20
C LYS A 49 4.51 -16.01 6.95
N PRO A 50 5.11 -16.35 8.11
CA PRO A 50 4.70 -17.54 8.87
C PRO A 50 3.23 -17.54 9.30
N TYR A 51 2.65 -16.37 9.56
CA TYR A 51 1.23 -16.23 9.90
C TYR A 51 0.32 -16.45 8.69
N PHE A 52 0.71 -15.94 7.51
CA PHE A 52 -0.03 -16.14 6.26
C PHE A 52 0.01 -17.58 5.77
N THR A 53 1.12 -18.29 6.01
CA THR A 53 1.28 -19.70 5.60
C THR A 53 0.74 -20.69 6.65
N GLY A 54 0.28 -20.20 7.80
CA GLY A 54 -0.20 -21.05 8.90
C GLY A 54 0.90 -21.82 9.66
N GLN A 55 2.18 -21.48 9.44
CA GLN A 55 3.29 -22.04 10.19
C GLN A 55 3.31 -21.58 11.65
N GLU A 56 2.83 -20.37 11.88
CA GLU A 56 2.69 -19.78 13.21
C GLU A 56 1.28 -19.18 13.38
N ILE A 57 0.81 -19.15 14.63
CA ILE A 57 -0.46 -18.51 14.96
C ILE A 57 -0.19 -17.02 15.22
N PRO A 58 -0.87 -16.10 14.52
CA PRO A 58 -0.68 -14.68 14.77
C PRO A 58 -1.16 -14.30 16.17
N PRO A 59 -0.53 -13.30 16.83
CA PRO A 59 -0.93 -12.86 18.16
C PRO A 59 -2.34 -12.25 18.17
N ARG A 60 -2.81 -11.77 17.04
CA ARG A 60 -4.17 -11.31 16.78
C ARG A 60 -4.47 -11.46 15.29
N ARG A 61 -5.74 -11.67 14.91
CA ARG A 61 -6.14 -11.77 13.51
C ARG A 61 -5.98 -10.47 12.72
N ARG A 62 -5.97 -9.33 13.43
CA ARG A 62 -5.72 -7.99 12.86
C ARG A 62 -4.43 -7.45 13.45
N VAL A 63 -3.48 -7.13 12.60
CA VAL A 63 -2.18 -6.58 13.01
C VAL A 63 -1.88 -5.33 12.19
N THR A 64 -1.29 -4.32 12.82
CA THR A 64 -0.75 -3.15 12.13
C THR A 64 0.70 -2.92 12.53
N THR A 65 1.51 -2.48 11.57
CA THR A 65 2.94 -2.23 11.77
C THR A 65 3.41 -0.97 11.06
N CYS A 66 4.51 -0.41 11.55
CA CYS A 66 5.36 0.51 10.82
C CYS A 66 6.71 -0.21 10.64
N GLN A 67 6.83 -1.00 9.56
CA GLN A 67 7.97 -1.88 9.32
C GLN A 67 9.09 -1.16 8.58
N LYS A 68 10.29 -1.19 9.14
CA LYS A 68 11.52 -0.75 8.46
C LYS A 68 11.88 -1.71 7.35
N CYS A 69 12.16 -1.18 6.17
CA CYS A 69 12.44 -1.95 4.97
C CYS A 69 13.66 -1.40 4.24
N ILE A 70 14.36 -2.29 3.51
CA ILE A 70 15.43 -1.93 2.58
C ILE A 70 15.14 -2.57 1.24
N ARG A 71 15.19 -1.74 0.18
CA ARG A 71 15.19 -2.16 -1.24
C ARG A 71 16.37 -1.54 -1.95
N THR A 72 17.12 -2.34 -2.70
CA THR A 72 18.30 -1.90 -3.44
C THR A 72 18.13 -2.00 -4.96
N GLY A 73 17.07 -2.65 -5.44
CA GLY A 73 16.78 -2.79 -6.87
C GLY A 73 16.63 -1.46 -7.59
N ASP A 74 16.12 -0.44 -6.89
CA ASP A 74 15.86 0.88 -7.45
C ASP A 74 16.94 1.93 -7.10
N ILE A 75 18.13 1.50 -6.69
CA ILE A 75 19.19 2.41 -6.21
C ILE A 75 19.57 3.46 -7.27
N GLU A 76 19.50 3.11 -8.56
CA GLU A 76 19.81 4.01 -9.67
C GLU A 76 18.77 5.13 -9.84
N ASN A 77 17.56 4.94 -9.29
CA ASN A 77 16.47 5.91 -9.33
C ASN A 77 16.44 6.84 -8.13
N VAL A 78 17.25 6.55 -7.09
CA VAL A 78 17.34 7.38 -5.89
C VAL A 78 17.92 8.75 -6.25
N GLY A 79 17.20 9.80 -5.89
CA GLY A 79 17.53 11.19 -6.22
C GLY A 79 17.16 11.63 -7.65
N LYS A 80 16.62 10.72 -8.48
CA LYS A 80 16.09 11.06 -9.82
C LYS A 80 14.57 11.20 -9.79
N THR A 81 13.90 10.35 -9.03
CA THR A 81 12.45 10.38 -8.83
C THR A 81 12.12 10.80 -7.40
N ALA A 82 10.92 11.28 -7.17
CA ALA A 82 10.47 11.68 -5.84
C ALA A 82 10.11 10.49 -4.92
N ARG A 83 9.92 9.30 -5.49
CA ARG A 83 9.36 8.12 -4.81
C ARG A 83 10.35 7.02 -4.45
N HIS A 84 11.58 7.05 -4.96
CA HIS A 84 12.57 6.01 -4.72
C HIS A 84 13.53 6.36 -3.59
N GLY A 85 13.65 5.42 -2.64
CA GLY A 85 14.62 5.42 -1.56
C GLY A 85 15.07 4.00 -1.27
N THR A 86 16.28 3.83 -0.71
CA THR A 86 16.78 2.49 -0.35
C THR A 86 16.25 2.04 1.01
N PHE A 87 16.19 2.94 1.97
CA PHE A 87 15.60 2.71 3.29
C PHE A 87 14.27 3.45 3.39
N PHE A 88 13.22 2.75 3.81
CA PHE A 88 11.90 3.33 4.01
C PHE A 88 11.14 2.58 5.10
N GLU A 89 10.02 3.13 5.52
CA GLU A 89 9.08 2.47 6.41
C GLU A 89 7.80 2.16 5.65
N MET A 90 7.33 0.91 5.78
CA MET A 90 6.06 0.48 5.22
C MET A 90 5.02 0.46 6.34
N LEU A 91 4.02 1.33 6.23
CA LEU A 91 2.85 1.33 7.09
C LEU A 91 1.92 0.22 6.61
N GLY A 92 1.64 -0.76 7.46
CA GLY A 92 0.92 -1.97 7.05
C GLY A 92 -0.25 -2.31 7.99
N ASN A 93 -1.34 -2.76 7.38
CA ASN A 93 -2.48 -3.36 8.06
C ASN A 93 -2.73 -4.75 7.48
N PHE A 94 -2.85 -5.75 8.35
CA PHE A 94 -2.87 -7.16 7.97
C PHE A 94 -4.06 -7.86 8.60
N SER A 95 -4.72 -8.73 7.79
CA SER A 95 -5.82 -9.58 8.20
C SER A 95 -5.46 -11.05 8.02
N PHE A 96 -5.54 -11.82 9.08
CA PHE A 96 -5.29 -13.26 9.07
C PHE A 96 -6.63 -14.02 9.15
N GLY A 97 -7.33 -14.07 7.99
CA GLY A 97 -8.64 -14.72 7.88
C GLY A 97 -9.74 -14.02 8.66
N ASP A 98 -9.73 -12.70 8.75
CA ASP A 98 -10.73 -11.87 9.39
C ASP A 98 -11.46 -10.99 8.35
N TYR A 99 -10.98 -9.80 8.03
CA TYR A 99 -11.52 -8.96 6.97
C TYR A 99 -10.80 -9.18 5.64
N PHE A 100 -11.38 -8.67 4.56
CA PHE A 100 -10.80 -8.76 3.21
C PHE A 100 -11.00 -7.45 2.44
N LYS A 101 -11.22 -7.50 1.14
CA LYS A 101 -11.26 -6.35 0.23
C LYS A 101 -12.21 -5.23 0.67
N ASN A 102 -13.40 -5.58 1.14
CA ASN A 102 -14.42 -4.60 1.51
C ASN A 102 -13.95 -3.62 2.57
N GLU A 103 -13.42 -4.15 3.67
CA GLU A 103 -12.95 -3.35 4.79
C GLU A 103 -11.59 -2.71 4.47
N ALA A 104 -10.70 -3.43 3.77
CA ALA A 104 -9.39 -2.90 3.39
C ALA A 104 -9.54 -1.64 2.53
N ILE A 105 -10.36 -1.69 1.49
CA ILE A 105 -10.64 -0.55 0.60
C ILE A 105 -11.32 0.61 1.37
N GLU A 106 -12.35 0.30 2.16
CA GLU A 106 -13.06 1.30 2.93
C GLU A 106 -12.12 2.04 3.91
N TRP A 107 -11.31 1.29 4.68
CA TRP A 107 -10.41 1.88 5.67
C TRP A 107 -9.23 2.63 5.03
N SER A 108 -8.70 2.17 3.91
CA SER A 108 -7.67 2.91 3.18
C SER A 108 -8.18 4.27 2.72
N TRP A 109 -9.40 4.29 2.17
CA TRP A 109 -10.04 5.53 1.75
C TRP A 109 -10.38 6.46 2.93
N GLU A 110 -10.99 5.92 3.98
CA GLU A 110 -11.30 6.67 5.21
C GLU A 110 -10.03 7.29 5.81
N PHE A 111 -8.95 6.51 5.91
CA PHE A 111 -7.69 7.03 6.44
C PHE A 111 -7.15 8.19 5.61
N LEU A 112 -7.10 8.04 4.29
CA LEU A 112 -6.54 9.06 3.41
C LEU A 112 -7.41 10.33 3.36
N THR A 113 -8.73 10.19 3.30
CA THR A 113 -9.63 11.34 3.10
C THR A 113 -10.06 12.00 4.41
N GLU A 114 -10.33 11.23 5.46
CA GLU A 114 -10.88 11.77 6.71
C GLU A 114 -9.79 12.01 7.77
N VAL A 115 -8.80 11.10 7.89
CA VAL A 115 -7.76 11.23 8.91
C VAL A 115 -6.60 12.10 8.41
N VAL A 116 -6.09 11.84 7.20
CA VAL A 116 -5.01 12.62 6.58
C VAL A 116 -5.55 13.89 5.93
N GLY A 117 -6.81 13.88 5.46
CA GLY A 117 -7.46 15.04 4.84
C GLY A 117 -6.99 15.31 3.42
N LEU A 118 -6.69 14.27 2.64
CA LEU A 118 -6.42 14.40 1.21
C LEU A 118 -7.71 14.72 0.45
N ASP A 119 -7.59 15.54 -0.59
CA ASP A 119 -8.70 15.81 -1.49
C ASP A 119 -9.07 14.54 -2.28
N PRO A 120 -10.29 13.98 -2.10
CA PRO A 120 -10.71 12.77 -2.79
C PRO A 120 -10.75 12.93 -4.32
N ASN A 121 -10.85 14.16 -4.84
CA ASN A 121 -10.79 14.41 -6.28
C ASN A 121 -9.39 14.22 -6.87
N ARG A 122 -8.38 14.14 -6.04
CA ARG A 122 -6.98 13.88 -6.42
C ARG A 122 -6.54 12.44 -6.19
N LEU A 123 -7.45 11.57 -5.73
CA LEU A 123 -7.20 10.16 -5.49
C LEU A 123 -7.79 9.31 -6.61
N TYR A 124 -6.99 8.41 -7.14
CA TYR A 124 -7.32 7.55 -8.27
C TYR A 124 -7.01 6.09 -7.91
N PRO A 125 -8.04 5.25 -7.72
CA PRO A 125 -7.82 3.83 -7.48
C PRO A 125 -7.37 3.08 -8.74
N SER A 126 -6.57 2.02 -8.55
CA SER A 126 -6.37 0.97 -9.54
C SER A 126 -6.73 -0.39 -8.97
N VAL A 127 -7.04 -1.33 -9.86
CA VAL A 127 -7.33 -2.71 -9.54
C VAL A 127 -6.67 -3.65 -10.56
N TYR A 128 -6.41 -4.88 -10.17
CA TYR A 128 -6.02 -5.90 -11.12
C TYR A 128 -7.10 -6.09 -12.20
N GLU A 129 -6.70 -6.29 -13.45
CA GLU A 129 -7.61 -6.29 -14.62
C GLU A 129 -8.77 -7.28 -14.50
N ASP A 130 -8.55 -8.45 -13.88
CA ASP A 130 -9.56 -9.49 -13.65
C ASP A 130 -10.25 -9.38 -12.27
N ASP A 131 -9.95 -8.36 -11.46
CA ASP A 131 -10.56 -8.19 -10.13
C ASP A 131 -11.81 -7.29 -10.19
N ASP A 132 -12.89 -7.86 -10.69
CA ASP A 132 -14.20 -7.18 -10.77
C ASP A 132 -14.77 -6.88 -9.37
N GLU A 133 -14.46 -7.70 -8.36
CA GLU A 133 -14.91 -7.45 -6.98
C GLU A 133 -14.33 -6.16 -6.42
N ALA A 134 -13.03 -5.96 -6.54
CA ALA A 134 -12.39 -4.71 -6.09
C ALA A 134 -12.91 -3.51 -6.88
N PHE A 135 -13.09 -3.65 -8.21
CA PHE A 135 -13.67 -2.59 -9.03
C PHE A 135 -15.08 -2.21 -8.57
N GLU A 136 -15.94 -3.20 -8.29
CA GLU A 136 -17.30 -2.93 -7.81
C GLU A 136 -17.33 -2.28 -6.42
N ILE A 137 -16.42 -2.66 -5.52
CA ILE A 137 -16.30 -2.01 -4.22
C ILE A 137 -15.96 -0.53 -4.42
N TRP A 138 -14.96 -0.19 -5.23
CA TRP A 138 -14.61 1.20 -5.52
C TRP A 138 -15.76 1.97 -6.17
N ASN A 139 -16.40 1.38 -7.18
CA ASN A 139 -17.44 2.06 -7.95
C ASN A 139 -18.77 2.17 -7.19
N LYS A 140 -19.30 1.04 -6.68
CA LYS A 140 -20.64 1.00 -6.10
C LYS A 140 -20.66 1.39 -4.62
N LYS A 141 -19.69 0.91 -3.83
CA LYS A 141 -19.65 1.15 -2.39
C LYS A 141 -19.00 2.49 -2.05
N MET A 142 -17.84 2.76 -2.65
CA MET A 142 -17.09 4.00 -2.40
C MET A 142 -17.55 5.17 -3.25
N GLY A 143 -18.37 4.90 -4.29
CA GLY A 143 -18.96 5.93 -5.16
C GLY A 143 -17.96 6.59 -6.11
N ILE A 144 -16.82 5.94 -6.37
CA ILE A 144 -15.84 6.47 -7.32
C ILE A 144 -16.33 6.23 -8.75
N PRO A 145 -16.39 7.27 -9.61
CA PRO A 145 -16.78 7.10 -11.01
C PRO A 145 -15.89 6.09 -11.74
N ALA A 146 -16.50 5.25 -12.59
CA ALA A 146 -15.80 4.16 -13.27
C ALA A 146 -14.58 4.64 -14.09
N GLU A 147 -14.67 5.82 -14.68
CA GLU A 147 -13.60 6.46 -15.46
C GLU A 147 -12.41 6.92 -14.61
N ARG A 148 -12.54 6.89 -13.28
CA ARG A 148 -11.46 7.19 -12.33
C ARG A 148 -10.85 5.95 -11.71
N ILE A 149 -11.32 4.76 -12.06
CA ILE A 149 -10.80 3.48 -11.57
C ILE A 149 -10.03 2.83 -12.72
N PHE A 150 -8.75 2.62 -12.52
CA PHE A 150 -7.85 2.08 -13.55
C PHE A 150 -7.70 0.57 -13.39
N ARG A 151 -7.57 -0.13 -14.51
CA ARG A 151 -7.31 -1.58 -14.53
C ARG A 151 -5.92 -1.81 -15.09
N PHE A 152 -5.07 -2.49 -14.32
CA PHE A 152 -3.72 -2.82 -14.74
C PHE A 152 -3.47 -4.33 -14.68
N GLY A 153 -2.50 -4.77 -15.44
CA GLY A 153 -2.10 -6.15 -15.52
C GLY A 153 -1.29 -6.62 -14.32
N LYS A 154 -0.72 -7.81 -14.49
CA LYS A 154 0.05 -8.48 -13.44
C LYS A 154 1.30 -7.72 -13.01
N GLU A 155 1.86 -6.89 -13.87
CA GLU A 155 3.09 -6.14 -13.59
C GLU A 155 2.88 -5.06 -12.51
N ASP A 156 1.69 -4.48 -12.47
CA ASP A 156 1.36 -3.36 -11.57
C ASP A 156 0.45 -3.80 -10.41
N ASN A 157 -0.67 -4.48 -10.71
CA ASN A 157 -1.70 -4.79 -9.71
C ASN A 157 -1.76 -6.26 -9.28
N PHE A 158 -0.63 -6.95 -9.23
CA PHE A 158 -0.55 -8.30 -8.67
C PHE A 158 0.77 -8.47 -7.93
N TRP A 159 0.71 -8.93 -6.68
CA TRP A 159 1.91 -9.21 -5.90
C TRP A 159 2.13 -10.71 -5.75
N GLU A 160 3.38 -11.09 -5.69
CA GLU A 160 3.79 -12.47 -5.44
C GLU A 160 5.11 -12.50 -4.64
N HIS A 161 5.26 -13.51 -3.80
CA HIS A 161 6.47 -13.70 -3.00
C HIS A 161 7.03 -15.11 -3.22
N GLY A 162 7.73 -15.28 -4.33
CA GLY A 162 8.28 -16.57 -4.74
C GLY A 162 7.20 -17.64 -4.86
N SER A 163 7.39 -18.79 -4.19
CA SER A 163 6.39 -19.87 -4.10
C SER A 163 5.43 -19.71 -2.91
N GLY A 164 5.31 -18.51 -2.37
CA GLY A 164 4.49 -18.19 -1.20
C GLY A 164 3.14 -17.57 -1.56
N PRO A 165 2.57 -16.80 -0.61
CA PRO A 165 1.33 -16.07 -0.84
C PRO A 165 1.45 -15.11 -2.03
N CYS A 166 0.36 -14.99 -2.79
CA CYS A 166 0.23 -14.04 -3.90
C CYS A 166 -1.24 -13.65 -4.08
N GLY A 167 -1.48 -12.55 -4.78
CA GLY A 167 -2.84 -12.12 -5.07
C GLY A 167 -2.91 -10.78 -5.81
N PRO A 168 -4.12 -10.41 -6.27
CA PRO A 168 -4.34 -9.09 -6.85
C PRO A 168 -4.15 -8.00 -5.81
N CYS A 169 -3.71 -6.84 -6.28
CA CYS A 169 -3.62 -5.60 -5.50
C CYS A 169 -4.68 -4.60 -5.96
N SER A 170 -5.03 -3.70 -5.05
CA SER A 170 -5.73 -2.47 -5.38
C SER A 170 -4.95 -1.31 -4.78
N GLU A 171 -4.53 -0.38 -5.62
CA GLU A 171 -3.68 0.73 -5.24
C GLU A 171 -4.45 2.05 -5.25
N ILE A 172 -3.92 3.05 -4.56
CA ILE A 172 -4.45 4.41 -4.60
C ILE A 172 -3.31 5.35 -4.99
N TYR A 173 -3.51 6.06 -6.09
CA TYR A 173 -2.60 7.08 -6.61
C TYR A 173 -3.07 8.48 -6.21
N TYR A 174 -2.12 9.35 -5.90
CA TYR A 174 -2.36 10.76 -5.62
C TYR A 174 -1.86 11.62 -6.77
N ASP A 175 -2.73 12.41 -7.40
CA ASP A 175 -2.35 13.40 -8.40
C ASP A 175 -1.69 14.61 -7.74
N ARG A 176 -0.39 14.77 -7.93
CA ARG A 176 0.42 15.90 -7.43
C ARG A 176 0.24 17.16 -8.26
N GLY A 177 -0.43 17.04 -9.42
CA GLY A 177 -0.69 18.13 -10.34
C GLY A 177 0.25 18.14 -11.55
N GLU A 178 -0.16 18.83 -12.61
CA GLU A 178 0.49 18.84 -13.92
C GLU A 178 1.97 19.24 -13.89
N LYS A 179 2.37 20.10 -12.97
CA LYS A 179 3.76 20.55 -12.82
C LYS A 179 4.76 19.42 -12.50
N TYR A 180 4.27 18.25 -12.06
CA TYR A 180 5.08 17.06 -11.79
C TYR A 180 4.96 16.01 -12.89
N GLY A 181 4.17 16.29 -13.94
CA GLY A 181 3.97 15.39 -15.07
C GLY A 181 5.10 15.45 -16.07
N CYS A 182 5.11 14.48 -16.99
CA CYS A 182 6.08 14.41 -18.09
C CYS A 182 5.83 15.46 -19.21
N GLY A 183 4.70 16.16 -19.17
CA GLY A 183 4.32 17.10 -20.23
C GLY A 183 3.69 16.46 -21.46
N GLU A 184 3.60 15.15 -21.53
CA GLU A 184 3.01 14.44 -22.66
C GLU A 184 1.47 14.45 -22.60
N PRO A 185 0.78 14.53 -23.75
CA PRO A 185 -0.69 14.57 -23.79
C PRO A 185 -1.39 13.36 -23.20
N GLY A 186 -0.70 12.21 -23.12
CA GLY A 186 -1.22 10.95 -22.56
C GLY A 186 -0.87 10.71 -21.09
N CYS A 187 -0.38 11.72 -20.38
CA CYS A 187 -0.01 11.55 -18.96
C CYS A 187 -1.24 11.20 -18.10
N THR A 188 -1.25 10.00 -17.56
CA THR A 188 -2.34 9.43 -16.76
C THR A 188 -1.80 8.58 -15.61
N VAL A 189 -2.67 8.00 -14.79
CA VAL A 189 -2.30 6.99 -13.77
C VAL A 189 -1.57 5.83 -14.45
N GLY A 190 -0.48 5.35 -13.84
CA GLY A 190 0.43 4.36 -14.44
C GLY A 190 1.58 4.97 -15.26
N CYS A 191 1.59 6.30 -15.47
CA CYS A 191 2.75 6.95 -16.08
C CYS A 191 3.93 6.97 -15.11
N GLU A 192 5.13 6.68 -15.63
CA GLU A 192 6.39 6.64 -14.86
C GLU A 192 6.87 8.01 -14.33
N CYS A 193 6.15 9.10 -14.64
CA CYS A 193 6.47 10.42 -14.13
C CYS A 193 6.01 10.60 -12.66
N ASP A 194 6.42 11.71 -12.05
CA ASP A 194 6.12 12.00 -10.65
C ASP A 194 4.74 12.64 -10.42
N ARG A 195 3.84 12.70 -11.41
CA ARG A 195 2.51 13.30 -11.26
C ARG A 195 1.59 12.42 -10.42
N TYR A 196 1.39 11.16 -10.82
CA TYR A 196 0.55 10.21 -10.12
C TYR A 196 1.42 9.30 -9.26
N MET A 197 1.40 9.56 -7.97
CA MET A 197 2.22 8.81 -7.00
C MET A 197 1.36 7.76 -6.29
N GLU A 198 1.74 6.50 -6.39
CA GLU A 198 1.18 5.45 -5.56
C GLU A 198 1.46 5.76 -4.08
N ILE A 199 0.40 5.84 -3.28
CA ILE A 199 0.48 6.15 -1.85
C ILE A 199 -0.13 5.07 -0.97
N TRP A 200 -0.80 4.10 -1.56
CA TRP A 200 -1.41 2.98 -0.86
C TRP A 200 -1.54 1.76 -1.76
N ASN A 201 -1.29 0.58 -1.18
CA ASN A 201 -1.47 -0.72 -1.81
C ASN A 201 -2.24 -1.63 -0.85
N ASN A 202 -3.45 -2.09 -1.27
CA ASN A 202 -4.30 -3.03 -0.54
C ASN A 202 -4.02 -4.47 -0.94
#